data_19dc4cbcaa2f59cb6bfe6c7ce53414a7
#
_entry.id   19dc4cbcaa2f59cb6bfe6c7ce53414a7
#
_cell.length_a   1.000
_cell.length_b   1.000
_cell.length_c   1.000
_cell.angle_alpha   90.00
_cell.angle_beta   90.00
_cell.angle_gamma   90.00
#
_symmetry.space_group_name_H-M   'P 1'
#
loop_
_entity.id
_entity.type
_entity.pdbx_description
1 polymer ?
#
loop_
_entity_poly.entity_id
_entity_poly.type
_entity_poly.pdbx_seq_one_letter_code
_entity_poly.pdbx_strand_id
1 'polypeptide(L)'
;MRKILCRALLCLCLVLALGPVHTAFAQDLDRIESYSVDVTPNTEDGSLRIQVTLEWTVLAEGPVSWVKIGVPNGSIRQEQALTDNIDRLSFDNSYMYVYFNRDYDDGETFRFSYSWIQEYMYTLGADGSVEYVYTPGWFSEARVGQMTLTWHDPAGVDGVDSLGNTGGDHAAVLTDLDHGQQLDFTVRYDSWPAQLAQEGSRDNLPQDNDPGYDPGYDPDYQDGGLGLVGLVILLVVVFLIVRVAAASDGYRGGFGTHYVFVSGLWYPAGPDGRPR
;
A
#
# COMPACT_ATOMS: atom_id res chain seq x y z
N MET A 1 57.65 15.50 -9.22
CA MET A 1 56.82 15.52 -8.02
C MET A 1 55.32 15.78 -8.30
N ARG A 2 54.94 16.83 -9.06
CA ARG A 2 53.50 17.12 -9.35
C ARG A 2 52.71 15.97 -9.97
N LYS A 3 53.26 15.20 -10.91
CA LYS A 3 52.57 14.06 -11.57
C LYS A 3 52.32 12.86 -10.62
N ILE A 4 53.21 12.67 -9.64
CA ILE A 4 53.07 11.61 -8.63
C ILE A 4 51.99 11.99 -7.63
N LEU A 5 51.93 13.26 -7.22
CA LEU A 5 50.93 13.78 -6.29
C LEU A 5 49.51 13.68 -6.91
N CYS A 6 49.35 14.05 -8.19
CA CYS A 6 48.06 13.91 -8.89
C CYS A 6 47.59 12.44 -9.00
N ARG A 7 48.53 11.52 -9.26
CA ARG A 7 48.18 10.07 -9.31
C ARG A 7 47.79 9.51 -7.93
N ALA A 8 48.50 9.92 -6.87
CA ALA A 8 48.16 9.52 -5.51
C ALA A 8 46.82 10.09 -5.07
N LEU A 9 46.52 11.34 -5.44
CA LEU A 9 45.20 11.94 -5.14
C LEU A 9 44.07 11.24 -5.91
N LEU A 10 44.31 10.90 -7.18
CA LEU A 10 43.31 10.16 -7.99
C LEU A 10 43.03 8.75 -7.42
N CYS A 11 44.07 8.03 -7.00
CA CYS A 11 43.93 6.74 -6.34
C CYS A 11 43.18 6.84 -5.01
N LEU A 12 43.45 7.87 -4.20
CA LEU A 12 42.75 8.11 -2.94
C LEU A 12 41.28 8.41 -3.18
N CYS A 13 40.95 9.25 -4.16
CA CYS A 13 39.54 9.50 -4.55
C CYS A 13 38.86 8.24 -5.05
N LEU A 14 39.56 7.37 -5.78
CA LEU A 14 38.99 6.09 -6.27
C LEU A 14 38.73 5.12 -5.12
N VAL A 15 39.62 5.03 -4.14
CA VAL A 15 39.44 4.17 -2.93
C VAL A 15 38.30 4.69 -2.08
N LEU A 16 38.15 6.01 -1.90
CA LEU A 16 37.02 6.60 -1.18
C LEU A 16 35.68 6.40 -1.93
N ALA A 17 35.72 6.39 -3.26
CA ALA A 17 34.54 6.13 -4.09
C ALA A 17 34.13 4.63 -4.11
N LEU A 18 35.07 3.73 -3.82
CA LEU A 18 34.84 2.27 -3.73
C LEU A 18 34.65 1.80 -2.28
N GLY A 19 34.60 2.72 -1.31
CA GLY A 19 34.27 2.41 0.08
C GLY A 19 33.00 1.55 0.15
N PRO A 20 32.86 0.68 1.16
CA PRO A 20 31.70 -0.18 1.28
C PRO A 20 30.45 0.69 1.23
N VAL A 21 29.59 0.44 0.22
CA VAL A 21 28.25 0.99 0.20
C VAL A 21 27.54 0.31 1.36
N HIS A 22 27.52 0.97 2.52
CA HIS A 22 26.59 0.54 3.56
C HIS A 22 25.21 0.72 2.95
N THR A 23 24.56 -0.38 2.60
CA THR A 23 23.12 -0.37 2.38
C THR A 23 22.53 0.11 3.70
N ALA A 24 22.11 1.36 3.74
CA ALA A 24 21.25 1.82 4.79
C ALA A 24 19.97 0.98 4.64
N PHE A 25 19.84 -0.06 5.45
CA PHE A 25 18.54 -0.69 5.64
C PHE A 25 17.68 0.40 6.24
N ALA A 26 16.56 0.73 5.59
CA ALA A 26 15.56 1.55 6.22
C ALA A 26 15.21 0.83 7.54
N GLN A 27 15.41 1.50 8.65
CA GLN A 27 15.00 0.98 9.94
C GLN A 27 13.48 1.01 9.93
N ASP A 28 12.84 -0.11 10.27
CA ASP A 28 11.41 -0.14 10.45
C ASP A 28 11.08 0.81 11.62
N LEU A 29 10.28 1.83 11.37
CA LEU A 29 9.83 2.78 12.40
C LEU A 29 8.73 2.16 13.22
N ASP A 30 7.92 1.30 12.59
CA ASP A 30 6.76 0.65 13.15
C ASP A 30 6.66 -0.80 12.64
N ARG A 31 5.89 -1.60 13.36
CA ARG A 31 5.56 -2.95 12.97
C ARG A 31 4.08 -3.24 13.21
N ILE A 32 3.45 -3.85 12.25
CA ILE A 32 2.09 -4.35 12.39
C ILE A 32 2.18 -5.84 12.72
N GLU A 33 1.86 -6.21 13.96
CA GLU A 33 1.92 -7.60 14.41
C GLU A 33 0.82 -8.42 13.75
N SER A 34 -0.39 -7.88 13.70
CA SER A 34 -1.53 -8.49 13.03
C SER A 34 -2.41 -7.45 12.32
N TYR A 35 -2.91 -7.82 11.15
CA TYR A 35 -3.83 -7.05 10.34
C TYR A 35 -4.98 -7.96 9.89
N SER A 36 -6.18 -7.77 10.44
CA SER A 36 -7.39 -8.49 10.06
C SER A 36 -8.29 -7.60 9.21
N VAL A 37 -8.75 -8.14 8.10
CA VAL A 37 -9.65 -7.47 7.13
C VAL A 37 -10.86 -8.36 6.91
N ASP A 38 -12.05 -7.85 7.24
CA ASP A 38 -13.32 -8.49 6.97
C ASP A 38 -14.04 -7.70 5.88
N VAL A 39 -14.42 -8.37 4.80
CA VAL A 39 -15.07 -7.78 3.62
C VAL A 39 -16.42 -8.42 3.37
N THR A 40 -17.45 -7.62 3.22
CA THR A 40 -18.79 -8.08 2.89
C THR A 40 -19.39 -7.24 1.76
N PRO A 41 -19.66 -7.82 0.58
CA PRO A 41 -20.35 -7.12 -0.50
C PRO A 41 -21.80 -6.80 -0.14
N ASN A 42 -22.26 -5.61 -0.52
CA ASN A 42 -23.65 -5.21 -0.44
C ASN A 42 -24.40 -5.66 -1.70
N THR A 43 -25.43 -6.46 -1.54
CA THR A 43 -26.20 -6.99 -2.68
C THR A 43 -26.98 -5.93 -3.45
N GLU A 44 -27.31 -4.79 -2.84
CA GLU A 44 -28.15 -3.75 -3.45
C GLU A 44 -27.37 -2.86 -4.42
N ASP A 45 -26.16 -2.45 -4.03
CA ASP A 45 -25.37 -1.45 -4.79
C ASP A 45 -23.96 -1.93 -5.19
N GLY A 46 -23.56 -3.14 -4.77
CA GLY A 46 -22.25 -3.71 -5.08
C GLY A 46 -21.09 -3.08 -4.31
N SER A 47 -21.34 -2.15 -3.38
CA SER A 47 -20.29 -1.60 -2.52
C SER A 47 -19.79 -2.67 -1.54
N LEU A 48 -18.58 -2.46 -1.02
CA LEU A 48 -17.99 -3.34 -0.02
C LEU A 48 -18.05 -2.69 1.36
N ARG A 49 -18.65 -3.36 2.34
CA ARG A 49 -18.41 -3.03 3.74
C ARG A 49 -17.10 -3.66 4.16
N ILE A 50 -16.18 -2.84 4.62
CA ILE A 50 -14.86 -3.28 5.05
C ILE A 50 -14.70 -2.93 6.52
N GLN A 51 -14.26 -3.89 7.31
CA GLN A 51 -13.87 -3.71 8.69
C GLN A 51 -12.44 -4.17 8.86
N VAL A 52 -11.62 -3.38 9.51
CA VAL A 52 -10.23 -3.71 9.78
C VAL A 52 -9.95 -3.66 11.27
N THR A 53 -9.00 -4.50 11.69
CA THR A 53 -8.43 -4.50 13.03
C THR A 53 -6.93 -4.67 12.91
N LEU A 54 -6.18 -3.78 13.54
CA LEU A 54 -4.72 -3.80 13.55
C LEU A 54 -4.19 -3.88 14.97
N GLU A 55 -3.09 -4.62 15.12
CA GLU A 55 -2.23 -4.56 16.28
C GLU A 55 -0.89 -3.99 15.85
N TRP A 56 -0.55 -2.82 16.37
CA TRP A 56 0.55 -1.97 15.94
C TRP A 56 1.56 -1.78 17.05
N THR A 57 2.84 -1.96 16.75
CA THR A 57 3.96 -1.75 17.68
C THR A 57 4.82 -0.59 17.17
N VAL A 58 5.02 0.42 18.00
CA VAL A 58 5.97 1.52 17.76
C VAL A 58 7.37 1.01 18.05
N LEU A 59 8.27 1.03 17.04
CA LEU A 59 9.64 0.52 17.20
C LEU A 59 10.66 1.62 17.45
N ALA A 60 10.50 2.77 16.77
CA ALA A 60 11.43 3.90 16.88
C ALA A 60 10.76 5.20 16.41
N GLU A 61 11.34 6.34 16.80
CA GLU A 61 10.86 7.68 16.43
C GLU A 61 9.44 8.00 16.89
N GLY A 62 9.00 7.43 18.02
CA GLY A 62 7.75 7.84 18.66
C GLY A 62 7.81 9.28 19.16
N PRO A 63 6.68 9.83 19.62
CA PRO A 63 5.39 9.16 19.76
C PRO A 63 4.56 9.10 18.47
N VAL A 64 3.74 8.06 18.33
CA VAL A 64 2.77 7.90 17.24
C VAL A 64 1.40 8.38 17.71
N SER A 65 0.89 9.44 17.09
CA SER A 65 -0.45 9.99 17.35
C SER A 65 -1.43 9.75 16.20
N TRP A 66 -0.94 9.29 15.06
CA TRP A 66 -1.72 8.91 13.88
C TRP A 66 -0.96 7.94 12.99
N VAL A 67 -1.70 7.20 12.18
CA VAL A 67 -1.15 6.30 11.15
C VAL A 67 -1.87 6.50 9.83
N LYS A 68 -1.21 6.16 8.71
CA LYS A 68 -1.81 6.16 7.38
C LYS A 68 -1.81 4.77 6.78
N ILE A 69 -2.92 4.40 6.15
CA ILE A 69 -3.16 3.09 5.59
C ILE A 69 -3.69 3.26 4.18
N GLY A 70 -3.07 2.61 3.19
CA GLY A 70 -3.50 2.68 1.81
C GLY A 70 -4.94 2.20 1.62
N VAL A 71 -5.67 2.78 0.68
CA VAL A 71 -7.04 2.38 0.32
C VAL A 71 -7.15 2.16 -1.19
N PRO A 72 -7.99 1.23 -1.64
CA PRO A 72 -8.07 0.85 -3.06
C PRO A 72 -8.41 2.01 -4.01
N ASN A 73 -9.28 2.92 -3.57
CA ASN A 73 -9.62 4.16 -4.27
C ASN A 73 -10.24 5.16 -3.29
N GLY A 74 -10.39 6.42 -3.71
CA GLY A 74 -10.91 7.53 -2.89
C GLY A 74 -12.43 7.53 -2.69
N SER A 75 -13.18 6.60 -3.28
CA SER A 75 -14.65 6.56 -3.14
C SER A 75 -15.05 5.81 -1.88
N ILE A 76 -14.92 6.50 -0.76
CA ILE A 76 -15.17 6.01 0.60
C ILE A 76 -16.36 6.75 1.21
N ARG A 77 -17.18 6.05 1.98
CA ARG A 77 -18.27 6.64 2.78
C ARG A 77 -18.48 5.89 4.09
N GLN A 78 -19.14 6.57 5.04
CA GLN A 78 -19.56 6.00 6.32
C GLN A 78 -18.40 5.42 7.14
N GLU A 79 -17.30 6.15 7.25
CA GLU A 79 -16.16 5.78 8.08
C GLU A 79 -16.60 5.79 9.56
N GLN A 80 -16.23 4.75 10.26
CA GLN A 80 -16.60 4.57 11.66
C GLN A 80 -15.44 4.00 12.47
N ALA A 81 -15.05 4.71 13.53
CA ALA A 81 -14.19 4.16 14.58
C ALA A 81 -14.96 3.09 15.36
N LEU A 82 -14.33 1.94 15.57
CA LEU A 82 -14.91 0.81 16.31
C LEU A 82 -14.22 0.60 17.67
N THR A 83 -13.13 1.33 17.93
CA THR A 83 -12.42 1.32 19.21
C THR A 83 -12.32 2.74 19.76
N ASP A 84 -12.37 2.86 21.10
CA ASP A 84 -12.43 4.14 21.81
C ASP A 84 -11.11 4.94 21.76
N ASN A 85 -10.02 4.33 21.34
CA ASN A 85 -8.73 5.01 21.21
C ASN A 85 -8.56 5.78 19.89
N ILE A 86 -9.49 5.65 18.96
CA ILE A 86 -9.53 6.47 17.74
C ILE A 86 -10.28 7.77 18.06
N ASP A 87 -9.62 8.90 17.87
CA ASP A 87 -10.21 10.24 17.98
C ASP A 87 -10.98 10.62 16.69
N ARG A 88 -10.34 10.37 15.54
CA ARG A 88 -10.87 10.80 14.25
C ARG A 88 -10.33 9.92 13.11
N LEU A 89 -11.18 9.69 12.12
CA LEU A 89 -10.81 9.16 10.80
C LEU A 89 -10.85 10.29 9.78
N SER A 90 -9.93 10.27 8.83
CA SER A 90 -9.91 11.17 7.68
C SER A 90 -9.29 10.44 6.52
N PHE A 91 -9.66 10.74 5.29
CA PHE A 91 -9.04 10.13 4.13
C PHE A 91 -8.74 11.16 3.04
N ASP A 92 -7.76 10.87 2.24
CA ASP A 92 -7.53 11.43 0.92
C ASP A 92 -7.73 10.32 -0.13
N ASN A 93 -7.51 10.65 -1.39
CA ASN A 93 -7.77 9.72 -2.51
C ASN A 93 -6.98 8.41 -2.46
N SER A 94 -5.99 8.30 -1.61
CA SER A 94 -5.06 7.17 -1.56
C SER A 94 -4.90 6.54 -0.18
N TYR A 95 -5.20 7.29 0.89
CA TYR A 95 -4.91 6.85 2.25
C TYR A 95 -6.03 7.18 3.22
N MET A 96 -6.30 6.25 4.13
CA MET A 96 -7.04 6.47 5.38
C MET A 96 -6.06 6.90 6.46
N TYR A 97 -6.35 8.03 7.12
CA TYR A 97 -5.63 8.55 8.27
C TYR A 97 -6.42 8.26 9.53
N VAL A 98 -5.80 7.54 10.46
CA VAL A 98 -6.39 7.18 11.76
C VAL A 98 -5.67 7.99 12.83
N TYR A 99 -6.36 8.93 13.45
CA TYR A 99 -5.84 9.77 14.54
C TYR A 99 -6.27 9.19 15.89
N PHE A 100 -5.33 9.12 16.82
CA PHE A 100 -5.58 8.56 18.15
C PHE A 100 -5.84 9.66 19.19
N ASN A 101 -6.55 9.31 20.24
CA ASN A 101 -6.86 10.23 21.35
C ASN A 101 -5.71 10.35 22.36
N ARG A 102 -4.61 9.66 22.17
CA ARG A 102 -3.33 9.77 22.89
C ARG A 102 -2.17 9.41 21.99
N ASP A 103 -1.00 9.81 22.44
CA ASP A 103 0.26 9.37 21.84
C ASP A 103 0.65 7.99 22.32
N TYR A 104 1.37 7.22 21.48
CA TYR A 104 1.96 5.92 21.79
C TYR A 104 3.48 6.02 21.66
N ASP A 105 4.19 5.71 22.74
CA ASP A 105 5.65 5.83 22.81
C ASP A 105 6.38 4.59 22.25
N ASP A 106 7.70 4.72 22.05
CA ASP A 106 8.56 3.62 21.60
C ASP A 106 8.38 2.38 22.47
N GLY A 107 8.20 1.22 21.82
CA GLY A 107 7.96 -0.07 22.44
C GLY A 107 6.51 -0.33 22.85
N GLU A 108 5.60 0.63 22.73
CA GLU A 108 4.19 0.38 22.99
C GLU A 108 3.55 -0.41 21.84
N THR A 109 2.70 -1.36 22.22
CA THR A 109 1.81 -2.07 21.28
C THR A 109 0.37 -1.68 21.59
N PHE A 110 -0.39 -1.34 20.56
CA PHE A 110 -1.79 -0.98 20.70
C PHE A 110 -2.63 -1.58 19.58
N ARG A 111 -3.91 -1.74 19.88
CA ARG A 111 -4.90 -2.31 18.93
C ARG A 111 -5.98 -1.29 18.64
N PHE A 112 -6.36 -1.19 17.37
CA PHE A 112 -7.46 -0.33 16.93
C PHE A 112 -8.23 -0.98 15.80
N SER A 113 -9.50 -0.58 15.65
CA SER A 113 -10.40 -1.10 14.63
C SER A 113 -11.30 0.00 14.10
N TYR A 114 -11.56 -0.03 12.81
CA TYR A 114 -12.48 0.88 12.12
C TYR A 114 -13.12 0.20 10.92
N SER A 115 -14.17 0.81 10.38
CA SER A 115 -14.87 0.30 9.20
C SER A 115 -15.26 1.44 8.26
N TRP A 116 -15.51 1.08 6.99
CA TRP A 116 -16.02 2.00 5.97
C TRP A 116 -16.79 1.25 4.89
N ILE A 117 -17.45 1.99 4.01
CA ILE A 117 -18.01 1.47 2.77
C ILE A 117 -17.10 1.92 1.62
N GLN A 118 -16.63 0.96 0.82
CA GLN A 118 -15.82 1.18 -0.36
C GLN A 118 -16.66 1.01 -1.61
N GLU A 119 -16.67 1.99 -2.49
CA GLU A 119 -17.41 1.97 -3.75
C GLU A 119 -16.48 1.66 -4.93
N TYR A 120 -17.07 1.39 -6.11
CA TYR A 120 -16.38 1.12 -7.38
C TYR A 120 -15.38 -0.05 -7.30
N MET A 121 -15.81 -1.17 -6.73
CA MET A 121 -14.95 -2.33 -6.53
C MET A 121 -15.30 -3.53 -7.41
N TYR A 122 -16.43 -3.51 -8.12
CA TYR A 122 -16.86 -4.59 -8.99
C TYR A 122 -16.76 -4.26 -10.47
N THR A 123 -16.68 -5.31 -11.30
CA THR A 123 -16.87 -5.24 -12.75
C THR A 123 -18.04 -6.13 -13.15
N LEU A 124 -18.77 -5.76 -14.21
CA LEU A 124 -19.89 -6.51 -14.74
C LEU A 124 -19.46 -7.26 -16.00
N GLY A 125 -19.59 -8.58 -15.98
CA GLY A 125 -19.41 -9.42 -17.15
C GLY A 125 -20.61 -9.31 -18.12
N ALA A 126 -20.35 -9.50 -19.42
CA ALA A 126 -21.39 -9.53 -20.44
C ALA A 126 -22.41 -10.69 -20.24
N ASP A 127 -22.03 -11.69 -19.50
CA ASP A 127 -22.84 -12.86 -19.09
C ASP A 127 -23.68 -12.60 -17.83
N GLY A 128 -23.58 -11.41 -17.23
CA GLY A 128 -24.25 -11.04 -15.98
C GLY A 128 -23.48 -11.43 -14.74
N SER A 129 -22.26 -11.94 -14.87
CA SER A 129 -21.36 -12.19 -13.75
C SER A 129 -20.88 -10.89 -13.11
N VAL A 130 -20.52 -10.96 -11.83
CA VAL A 130 -19.94 -9.86 -11.05
C VAL A 130 -18.59 -10.29 -10.53
N GLU A 131 -17.55 -9.53 -10.80
CA GLU A 131 -16.20 -9.80 -10.30
C GLU A 131 -15.71 -8.64 -9.44
N TYR A 132 -15.22 -8.97 -8.27
CA TYR A 132 -14.56 -8.05 -7.35
C TYR A 132 -13.06 -8.30 -7.38
N VAL A 133 -12.28 -7.20 -7.46
CA VAL A 133 -10.84 -7.21 -7.22
C VAL A 133 -10.58 -6.24 -6.09
N TYR A 134 -10.26 -6.77 -4.93
CA TYR A 134 -10.03 -5.99 -3.71
C TYR A 134 -8.54 -6.04 -3.34
N THR A 135 -7.94 -4.86 -3.16
CA THR A 135 -6.59 -4.70 -2.64
C THR A 135 -6.70 -4.25 -1.19
N PRO A 136 -6.40 -5.11 -0.18
CA PRO A 136 -6.33 -4.68 1.21
C PRO A 136 -5.36 -3.53 1.41
N GLY A 137 -5.57 -2.74 2.48
CA GLY A 137 -4.71 -1.62 2.81
C GLY A 137 -3.23 -2.01 2.89
N TRP A 138 -2.36 -1.13 2.41
CA TRP A 138 -0.92 -1.32 2.43
C TRP A 138 -0.25 -0.24 3.30
N PHE A 139 0.96 -0.52 3.74
CA PHE A 139 1.69 0.30 4.69
C PHE A 139 3.06 0.67 4.10
N SER A 140 3.28 1.95 3.83
CA SER A 140 4.54 2.42 3.22
C SER A 140 5.73 2.39 4.19
N GLU A 141 5.48 2.43 5.49
CA GLU A 141 6.49 2.65 6.54
C GLU A 141 6.56 1.53 7.58
N ALA A 142 5.71 0.50 7.46
CA ALA A 142 5.65 -0.61 8.38
C ALA A 142 5.56 -1.95 7.64
N ARG A 143 6.15 -2.99 8.25
CA ARG A 143 5.95 -4.38 7.82
C ARG A 143 4.77 -5.00 8.54
N VAL A 144 4.11 -5.95 7.88
CA VAL A 144 3.01 -6.71 8.49
C VAL A 144 3.46 -8.13 8.80
N GLY A 145 3.47 -8.49 10.07
CA GLY A 145 3.82 -9.83 10.51
C GLY A 145 2.81 -10.87 10.03
N GLN A 146 1.53 -10.61 10.22
CA GLN A 146 0.47 -11.47 9.72
C GLN A 146 -0.73 -10.64 9.25
N MET A 147 -1.21 -10.93 8.04
CA MET A 147 -2.49 -10.41 7.54
C MET A 147 -3.47 -11.57 7.39
N THR A 148 -4.72 -11.37 7.84
CA THR A 148 -5.84 -12.28 7.60
C THR A 148 -6.93 -11.51 6.89
N LEU A 149 -7.32 -11.96 5.70
CA LEU A 149 -8.46 -11.43 4.98
C LEU A 149 -9.57 -12.47 5.01
N THR A 150 -10.78 -12.06 5.39
CA THR A 150 -11.99 -12.86 5.30
C THR A 150 -12.99 -12.15 4.42
N TRP A 151 -13.43 -12.81 3.37
CA TRP A 151 -14.47 -12.33 2.47
C TRP A 151 -15.73 -13.12 2.72
N HIS A 152 -16.80 -12.44 3.11
CA HIS A 152 -18.10 -13.04 3.42
C HIS A 152 -19.01 -12.96 2.21
N ASP A 153 -19.40 -14.11 1.67
CA ASP A 153 -20.39 -14.14 0.61
C ASP A 153 -21.74 -13.61 1.12
N PRO A 154 -22.46 -12.82 0.31
CA PRO A 154 -23.81 -12.41 0.65
C PRO A 154 -24.74 -13.61 0.76
N ALA A 155 -25.75 -13.52 1.63
CA ALA A 155 -26.69 -14.61 1.85
C ALA A 155 -27.37 -15.06 0.55
N GLY A 156 -27.25 -16.34 0.22
CA GLY A 156 -27.85 -16.94 -0.97
C GLY A 156 -27.10 -16.67 -2.28
N VAL A 157 -25.88 -16.19 -2.20
CA VAL A 157 -24.98 -16.00 -3.35
C VAL A 157 -23.65 -16.67 -3.03
N ASP A 158 -23.22 -17.58 -3.89
CA ASP A 158 -21.94 -18.27 -3.73
C ASP A 158 -20.91 -17.64 -4.66
N GLY A 159 -19.84 -17.08 -4.09
CA GLY A 159 -18.67 -16.59 -4.81
C GLY A 159 -17.72 -17.72 -5.18
N VAL A 160 -16.89 -17.46 -6.16
CA VAL A 160 -15.76 -18.32 -6.53
C VAL A 160 -14.49 -17.48 -6.43
N ASP A 161 -13.58 -17.84 -5.56
CA ASP A 161 -12.28 -17.17 -5.48
C ASP A 161 -11.36 -17.59 -6.62
N SER A 162 -10.21 -16.94 -6.74
CA SER A 162 -9.22 -17.18 -7.80
C SER A 162 -8.68 -18.63 -7.86
N LEU A 163 -8.95 -19.46 -6.84
CA LEU A 163 -8.57 -20.88 -6.79
C LEU A 163 -9.71 -21.84 -7.12
N GLY A 164 -10.92 -21.31 -7.28
CA GLY A 164 -12.10 -22.08 -7.52
C GLY A 164 -12.77 -22.61 -6.25
N ASN A 165 -12.43 -22.10 -5.06
CA ASN A 165 -13.22 -22.37 -3.84
C ASN A 165 -14.56 -21.67 -3.96
N THR A 166 -15.63 -22.34 -3.55
CA THR A 166 -17.00 -21.87 -3.69
C THR A 166 -17.73 -21.88 -2.36
N GLY A 167 -18.49 -20.81 -2.13
CA GLY A 167 -19.48 -20.68 -1.07
C GLY A 167 -18.92 -20.46 0.34
N GLY A 168 -19.66 -19.70 1.12
CA GLY A 168 -19.32 -19.37 2.49
C GLY A 168 -18.31 -18.24 2.61
N ASP A 169 -17.37 -18.39 3.55
CA ASP A 169 -16.31 -17.41 3.75
C ASP A 169 -15.04 -17.82 3.00
N HIS A 170 -14.50 -16.90 2.22
CA HIS A 170 -13.20 -17.07 1.59
C HIS A 170 -12.14 -16.43 2.48
N ALA A 171 -11.15 -17.20 2.91
CA ALA A 171 -10.12 -16.71 3.81
C ALA A 171 -8.71 -16.83 3.21
N ALA A 172 -7.90 -15.79 3.41
CA ALA A 172 -6.49 -15.76 3.07
C ALA A 172 -5.67 -15.35 4.29
N VAL A 173 -4.56 -16.05 4.53
CA VAL A 173 -3.59 -15.68 5.56
C VAL A 173 -2.24 -15.48 4.89
N LEU A 174 -1.63 -14.34 5.16
CA LEU A 174 -0.33 -13.92 4.61
C LEU A 174 0.58 -13.55 5.76
N THR A 175 1.86 -13.83 5.62
CA THR A 175 2.86 -13.50 6.64
C THR A 175 4.01 -12.73 6.04
N ASP A 176 4.66 -11.93 6.87
CA ASP A 176 5.89 -11.22 6.54
C ASP A 176 5.77 -10.33 5.29
N LEU A 177 4.70 -9.51 5.23
CA LEU A 177 4.51 -8.56 4.14
C LEU A 177 5.50 -7.40 4.27
N ASP A 178 6.17 -7.10 3.16
CA ASP A 178 7.11 -5.98 3.08
C ASP A 178 6.40 -4.62 2.95
N HIS A 179 7.16 -3.54 3.16
CA HIS A 179 6.70 -2.16 2.99
C HIS A 179 6.07 -1.94 1.61
N GLY A 180 4.90 -1.31 1.60
CA GLY A 180 4.20 -0.97 0.37
C GLY A 180 3.71 -2.16 -0.44
N GLN A 181 3.81 -3.38 0.06
CA GLN A 181 3.34 -4.56 -0.66
C GLN A 181 1.83 -4.53 -0.79
N GLN A 182 1.36 -4.60 -2.03
CA GLN A 182 -0.05 -4.65 -2.40
C GLN A 182 -0.39 -6.03 -2.95
N LEU A 183 -1.56 -6.53 -2.59
CA LEU A 183 -2.03 -7.86 -2.97
C LEU A 183 -3.49 -7.76 -3.41
N ASP A 184 -3.82 -8.36 -4.55
CA ASP A 184 -5.19 -8.38 -5.02
C ASP A 184 -5.89 -9.67 -4.59
N PHE A 185 -7.08 -9.54 -4.07
CA PHE A 185 -7.99 -10.63 -3.75
C PHE A 185 -9.19 -10.55 -4.68
N THR A 186 -9.45 -11.64 -5.41
CA THR A 186 -10.52 -11.67 -6.42
C THR A 186 -11.58 -12.68 -6.03
N VAL A 187 -12.85 -12.26 -6.11
CA VAL A 187 -14.02 -13.13 -5.97
C VAL A 187 -14.97 -12.85 -7.13
N ARG A 188 -15.42 -13.91 -7.80
CA ARG A 188 -16.38 -13.85 -8.90
C ARG A 188 -17.69 -14.53 -8.51
N TYR A 189 -18.79 -13.91 -8.92
CA TYR A 189 -20.14 -14.42 -8.79
C TYR A 189 -20.72 -14.61 -10.19
N ASP A 190 -21.17 -15.82 -10.50
CA ASP A 190 -21.79 -16.11 -11.80
C ASP A 190 -23.20 -15.55 -11.91
N SER A 191 -23.82 -15.19 -10.77
CA SER A 191 -25.12 -14.51 -10.71
C SER A 191 -25.15 -13.59 -9.51
N TRP A 192 -25.87 -12.49 -9.61
CA TRP A 192 -26.07 -11.53 -8.52
C TRP A 192 -27.56 -11.31 -8.26
N PRO A 193 -28.00 -11.17 -6.99
CA PRO A 193 -29.43 -11.15 -6.64
C PRO A 193 -30.16 -9.87 -7.08
N ALA A 194 -29.43 -8.79 -7.30
CA ALA A 194 -29.98 -7.52 -7.77
C ALA A 194 -29.29 -7.08 -9.07
N GLN A 195 -29.94 -6.20 -9.83
CA GLN A 195 -29.29 -5.60 -11.00
C GLN A 195 -28.38 -4.46 -10.53
N LEU A 196 -27.07 -4.70 -10.59
CA LEU A 196 -26.08 -3.67 -10.28
C LEU A 196 -26.01 -2.64 -11.41
N ALA A 197 -25.80 -1.38 -11.03
CA ALA A 197 -25.67 -0.28 -11.95
C ALA A 197 -24.28 -0.25 -12.60
N GLN A 198 -24.21 -0.08 -13.92
CA GLN A 198 -22.95 0.06 -14.63
C GLN A 198 -22.12 1.26 -14.09
N GLU A 199 -22.79 2.35 -13.67
CA GLU A 199 -22.18 3.54 -13.12
C GLU A 199 -21.41 3.28 -11.81
N GLY A 200 -21.80 2.28 -11.02
CA GLY A 200 -21.11 1.87 -9.78
C GLY A 200 -19.96 0.90 -9.99
N SER A 201 -19.70 0.49 -11.24
CA SER A 201 -18.63 -0.42 -11.56
C SER A 201 -17.26 0.28 -11.50
N ARG A 202 -16.20 -0.49 -11.27
CA ARG A 202 -14.81 -0.04 -11.24
C ARG A 202 -14.40 0.69 -12.53
N ASP A 203 -14.96 0.31 -13.67
CA ASP A 203 -14.67 0.92 -14.96
C ASP A 203 -15.14 2.39 -15.04
N ASN A 204 -16.06 2.78 -14.16
CA ASN A 204 -16.62 4.13 -14.06
C ASN A 204 -16.16 4.88 -12.82
N LEU A 205 -15.09 4.43 -12.17
CA LEU A 205 -14.49 5.15 -11.06
C LEU A 205 -14.26 6.62 -11.46
N PRO A 206 -14.80 7.60 -10.72
CA PRO A 206 -14.55 9.00 -11.00
C PRO A 206 -13.05 9.27 -11.04
N GLN A 207 -12.57 9.73 -12.19
CA GLN A 207 -11.20 10.21 -12.27
C GLN A 207 -11.17 11.54 -11.52
N ASP A 208 -10.35 11.64 -10.49
CA ASP A 208 -10.08 12.91 -9.84
C ASP A 208 -9.42 13.86 -10.85
N ASN A 209 -10.28 14.57 -11.57
CA ASN A 209 -9.89 15.82 -12.18
C ASN A 209 -9.90 16.86 -11.05
N ASP A 210 -8.96 16.78 -10.12
CA ASP A 210 -8.70 17.92 -9.25
C ASP A 210 -7.93 18.97 -10.06
N PRO A 211 -8.59 20.05 -10.54
CA PRO A 211 -7.93 21.11 -11.28
C PRO A 211 -7.13 22.05 -10.37
N GLY A 212 -6.88 21.69 -9.12
CA GLY A 212 -6.44 22.61 -8.08
C GLY A 212 -5.17 22.27 -7.31
N TYR A 213 -4.59 21.09 -7.44
CA TYR A 213 -3.29 20.84 -6.82
C TYR A 213 -2.18 21.05 -7.83
N ASP A 214 -1.72 22.29 -7.95
CA ASP A 214 -0.43 22.65 -8.54
C ASP A 214 0.63 22.53 -7.43
N PRO A 215 1.49 21.48 -7.41
CA PRO A 215 2.52 21.33 -6.39
C PRO A 215 3.67 22.33 -6.51
N GLY A 216 3.51 23.38 -7.30
CA GLY A 216 4.59 24.26 -7.73
C GLY A 216 4.43 25.74 -7.49
N TYR A 217 3.34 26.24 -6.90
CA TYR A 217 3.20 27.68 -6.71
C TYR A 217 3.34 28.10 -5.23
N ASP A 218 4.60 28.30 -4.78
CA ASP A 218 4.92 29.11 -3.62
C ASP A 218 5.33 30.51 -4.11
N PRO A 219 4.50 31.55 -3.91
CA PRO A 219 4.77 32.90 -4.42
C PRO A 219 5.93 33.63 -3.74
N ASP A 220 6.57 33.04 -2.73
CA ASP A 220 7.67 33.68 -2.00
C ASP A 220 9.08 33.12 -2.32
N TYR A 221 9.21 32.23 -3.31
CA TYR A 221 10.53 31.78 -3.73
C TYR A 221 11.13 32.74 -4.78
N GLN A 222 11.81 33.77 -4.29
CA GLN A 222 12.65 34.64 -5.14
C GLN A 222 13.79 33.82 -5.73
N ASP A 223 13.84 33.84 -7.05
CA ASP A 223 14.86 33.28 -7.92
C ASP A 223 16.26 33.76 -7.53
N GLY A 224 16.90 33.06 -6.60
CA GLY A 224 18.30 33.18 -6.28
C GLY A 224 19.09 32.25 -7.18
N GLY A 225 19.61 32.80 -8.28
CA GLY A 225 20.40 32.07 -9.27
C GLY A 225 21.39 31.10 -8.63
N LEU A 226 21.30 29.83 -9.02
CA LEU A 226 22.23 28.77 -8.64
C LEU A 226 23.64 29.16 -9.03
N GLY A 227 24.38 29.75 -8.08
CA GLY A 227 25.82 30.02 -8.25
C GLY A 227 26.58 28.68 -8.41
N LEU A 228 27.85 28.78 -8.78
CA LEU A 228 28.75 27.65 -9.07
C LEU A 228 28.70 26.55 -7.97
N VAL A 229 28.43 26.94 -6.73
CA VAL A 229 28.22 26.05 -5.58
C VAL A 229 26.95 25.19 -5.75
N GLY A 230 25.85 25.77 -6.23
CA GLY A 230 24.59 25.03 -6.49
C GLY A 230 24.76 24.04 -7.63
N LEU A 231 25.55 24.38 -8.67
CA LEU A 231 25.86 23.46 -9.76
C LEU A 231 26.66 22.25 -9.26
N VAL A 232 27.66 22.49 -8.38
CA VAL A 232 28.47 21.41 -7.80
C VAL A 232 27.61 20.50 -6.91
N ILE A 233 26.74 21.07 -6.09
CA ILE A 233 25.80 20.29 -5.26
C ILE A 233 24.86 19.49 -6.16
N LEU A 234 24.30 20.07 -7.22
CA LEU A 234 23.45 19.37 -8.18
C LEU A 234 24.19 18.20 -8.84
N LEU A 235 25.43 18.39 -9.27
CA LEU A 235 26.25 17.35 -9.88
C LEU A 235 26.56 16.22 -8.88
N VAL A 236 26.81 16.54 -7.61
CA VAL A 236 27.01 15.54 -6.55
C VAL A 236 25.71 14.78 -6.29
N VAL A 237 24.58 15.46 -6.22
CA VAL A 237 23.25 14.83 -6.04
C VAL A 237 22.91 13.94 -7.23
N VAL A 238 23.10 14.40 -8.47
CA VAL A 238 22.89 13.59 -9.67
C VAL A 238 23.80 12.36 -9.68
N PHE A 239 25.07 12.53 -9.29
CA PHE A 239 26.02 11.42 -9.19
C PHE A 239 25.58 10.41 -8.12
N LEU A 240 25.08 10.88 -6.96
CA LEU A 240 24.53 10.02 -5.91
C LEU A 240 23.27 9.29 -6.39
N ILE A 241 22.37 9.99 -7.07
CA ILE A 241 21.15 9.38 -7.64
C ILE A 241 21.52 8.30 -8.67
N VAL A 242 22.46 8.58 -9.57
CA VAL A 242 22.93 7.58 -10.55
C VAL A 242 23.61 6.40 -9.86
N ARG A 243 24.33 6.63 -8.77
CA ARG A 243 24.93 5.57 -7.95
C ARG A 243 23.88 4.72 -7.24
N VAL A 244 22.87 5.35 -6.64
CA VAL A 244 21.73 4.67 -6.02
C VAL A 244 20.94 3.89 -7.07
N ALA A 245 20.65 4.49 -8.23
CA ALA A 245 19.99 3.81 -9.34
C ALA A 245 20.81 2.63 -9.89
N ALA A 246 22.14 2.76 -10.00
CA ALA A 246 23.02 1.67 -10.43
C ALA A 246 23.18 0.56 -9.37
N ALA A 247 23.02 0.90 -8.08
CA ALA A 247 22.99 -0.08 -6.99
C ALA A 247 21.61 -0.75 -6.87
N SER A 248 20.54 -0.11 -7.36
CA SER A 248 19.16 -0.61 -7.32
C SER A 248 18.78 -1.48 -8.52
N ASP A 249 19.69 -1.78 -9.45
CA ASP A 249 19.42 -2.75 -10.54
C ASP A 249 19.14 -4.18 -10.05
N GLY A 250 19.18 -4.40 -8.71
CA GLY A 250 18.70 -5.61 -8.06
C GLY A 250 17.26 -5.52 -7.52
N TYR A 251 16.67 -4.31 -7.45
CA TYR A 251 15.33 -4.09 -6.87
C TYR A 251 14.34 -3.66 -7.96
N ARG A 252 14.09 -4.55 -8.89
CA ARG A 252 12.86 -4.51 -9.68
C ARG A 252 11.78 -5.24 -8.88
N GLY A 253 11.27 -4.59 -7.85
CA GLY A 253 9.94 -4.85 -7.33
C GLY A 253 8.96 -4.44 -8.44
N GLY A 254 8.54 -5.41 -9.25
CA GLY A 254 7.58 -5.16 -10.31
C GLY A 254 6.25 -4.78 -9.68
N PHE A 255 5.66 -3.70 -10.15
CA PHE A 255 4.24 -3.42 -10.03
C PHE A 255 3.48 -4.70 -10.43
N GLY A 256 2.62 -5.21 -9.53
CA GLY A 256 1.72 -6.31 -9.83
C GLY A 256 2.35 -7.70 -9.78
N THR A 257 2.85 -8.13 -8.63
CA THR A 257 3.05 -9.56 -8.40
C THR A 257 1.66 -10.16 -8.13
N HIS A 258 1.13 -10.89 -9.11
CA HIS A 258 -0.06 -11.70 -8.89
C HIS A 258 0.28 -12.86 -7.97
N TYR A 259 -0.57 -13.12 -6.99
CA TYR A 259 -0.45 -14.25 -6.09
C TYR A 259 -1.58 -15.23 -6.33
N VAL A 260 -1.31 -16.51 -6.15
CA VAL A 260 -2.31 -17.59 -6.21
C VAL A 260 -2.43 -18.22 -4.83
N PHE A 261 -3.65 -18.39 -4.37
CA PHE A 261 -3.93 -19.00 -3.08
C PHE A 261 -4.00 -20.53 -3.19
N VAL A 262 -3.17 -21.28 -2.46
CA VAL A 262 -3.16 -22.75 -2.48
C VAL A 262 -3.18 -23.27 -1.05
N SER A 263 -4.19 -24.07 -0.73
CA SER A 263 -4.30 -24.77 0.57
C SER A 263 -4.19 -23.84 1.80
N GLY A 264 -4.79 -22.64 1.74
CA GLY A 264 -4.75 -21.69 2.85
C GLY A 264 -3.54 -20.75 2.85
N LEU A 265 -2.71 -20.77 1.81
CA LEU A 265 -1.53 -19.92 1.68
C LEU A 265 -1.44 -19.29 0.29
N TRP A 266 -1.03 -18.03 0.23
CA TRP A 266 -0.75 -17.32 -1.01
C TRP A 266 0.68 -17.58 -1.49
N TYR A 267 0.82 -17.86 -2.79
CA TYR A 267 2.10 -18.05 -3.45
C TYR A 267 2.23 -17.06 -4.62
N PRO A 268 3.43 -16.56 -4.91
CA PRO A 268 3.65 -15.76 -6.10
C PRO A 268 3.24 -16.54 -7.34
N ALA A 269 2.43 -15.96 -8.20
CA ALA A 269 2.02 -16.57 -9.45
C ALA A 269 3.17 -16.54 -10.48
N GLY A 270 3.38 -17.65 -11.14
CA GLY A 270 4.21 -17.70 -12.35
C GLY A 270 3.52 -17.02 -13.54
N PRO A 271 4.22 -16.86 -14.68
CA PRO A 271 3.64 -16.29 -15.90
C PRO A 271 2.48 -17.14 -16.46
N ASP A 272 2.34 -18.37 -16.00
CA ASP A 272 1.30 -19.35 -16.35
C ASP A 272 0.14 -19.38 -15.33
N GLY A 273 0.12 -18.44 -14.37
CA GLY A 273 -0.88 -18.36 -13.32
C GLY A 273 -0.81 -19.45 -12.25
N ARG A 274 0.28 -20.24 -12.20
CA ARG A 274 0.48 -21.29 -11.19
C ARG A 274 1.39 -20.83 -10.07
N PRO A 275 1.23 -21.37 -8.84
CA PRO A 275 2.13 -21.06 -7.73
C PRO A 275 3.57 -21.44 -8.08
N ARG A 276 4.50 -20.58 -7.69
CA ARG A 276 5.95 -20.85 -7.76
C ARG A 276 6.45 -21.43 -6.47
#